data_ede563517cd8a363d592b1a27e507fa6
#
_entry.id   ede563517cd8a363d592b1a27e507fa6
#
_cell.length_a   1.000
_cell.length_b   1.000
_cell.length_c   1.000
_cell.angle_alpha   90.00
_cell.angle_beta   90.00
_cell.angle_gamma   90.00
#
_symmetry.space_group_name_H-M   'P 1'
#
loop_
_entity.id
_entity.type
_entity.pdbx_description
1 polymer ?
#
loop_
_entity_poly.entity_id
_entity_poly.type
_entity_poly.pdbx_seq_one_letter_code
_entity_poly.pdbx_strand_id
1 'polypeptide(L)'
;MAHNNTIHNLLEVVVGTADIRSSNQVKNGKLRKIATRIYTSNMDDAPEDIIRRNVFYILGQLYPHAVISHRSAFELKPTSDGDIFLTYKYTKNIELPGIKVHLMKGPIGTAHDMPFIENLYISSTERRMLENLQKGRTRGNVSKCLPRTCIEENLEKMLVVNGEEGINGFRDKAKEIAKQLNMTEEFETLNSIIGALLSTK
;
A
#
# COMPACT_ATOMS: atom_id res chain seq x y z
N MET A 1 -6.73 -36.51 -10.98
CA MET A 1 -5.72 -35.71 -10.21
C MET A 1 -4.75 -35.07 -11.17
N ALA A 2 -5.15 -34.03 -11.92
CA ALA A 2 -4.27 -33.38 -12.91
C ALA A 2 -4.70 -31.94 -13.20
N HIS A 3 -4.97 -31.13 -12.15
CA HIS A 3 -5.40 -29.74 -12.36
C HIS A 3 -4.55 -28.67 -11.63
N ASN A 4 -3.49 -29.06 -10.90
CA ASN A 4 -2.68 -28.09 -10.14
C ASN A 4 -1.36 -27.65 -10.80
N ASN A 5 -1.01 -28.14 -11.99
CA ASN A 5 0.30 -27.81 -12.60
C ASN A 5 0.27 -26.67 -13.61
N THR A 6 -0.89 -26.17 -14.02
CA THR A 6 -0.99 -25.22 -15.12
C THR A 6 -0.88 -23.74 -14.66
N ILE A 7 -1.17 -23.45 -13.40
CA ILE A 7 -1.16 -22.06 -12.86
C ILE A 7 0.26 -21.62 -12.46
N HIS A 8 1.13 -22.55 -12.08
CA HIS A 8 2.52 -22.21 -11.69
C HIS A 8 3.41 -21.70 -12.83
N ASN A 9 3.02 -21.89 -14.08
CA ASN A 9 3.78 -21.42 -15.24
C ASN A 9 3.49 -19.96 -15.64
N LEU A 10 2.55 -19.29 -14.97
CA LEU A 10 2.15 -17.92 -15.32
C LEU A 10 2.74 -16.85 -14.39
N LEU A 11 3.30 -17.22 -13.25
CA LEU A 11 3.85 -16.27 -12.29
C LEU A 11 5.36 -16.15 -12.47
N GLU A 12 5.82 -14.95 -12.85
CA GLU A 12 7.23 -14.63 -12.95
C GLU A 12 7.97 -14.78 -11.61
N VAL A 13 7.28 -14.55 -10.49
CA VAL A 13 7.83 -14.56 -9.14
C VAL A 13 7.15 -15.62 -8.29
N VAL A 14 7.96 -16.34 -7.53
CA VAL A 14 7.51 -17.32 -6.54
C VAL A 14 7.99 -16.88 -5.16
N VAL A 15 7.05 -16.70 -4.23
CA VAL A 15 7.35 -16.44 -2.82
C VAL A 15 7.25 -17.74 -2.06
N GLY A 16 8.37 -18.22 -1.50
CA GLY A 16 8.48 -19.58 -1.01
C GLY A 16 8.86 -19.74 0.45
N THR A 17 8.42 -20.89 0.99
CA THR A 17 8.86 -21.48 2.25
C THR A 17 10.22 -22.21 2.08
N ALA A 18 10.68 -22.91 3.12
CA ALA A 18 11.91 -23.71 3.07
C ALA A 18 11.90 -24.78 1.95
N ASP A 19 10.72 -25.31 1.63
CA ASP A 19 10.55 -26.36 0.61
C ASP A 19 10.94 -25.91 -0.81
N ILE A 20 10.71 -24.63 -1.16
CA ILE A 20 11.14 -24.08 -2.45
C ILE A 20 12.66 -23.95 -2.53
N ARG A 21 13.35 -23.63 -1.41
CA ARG A 21 14.83 -23.56 -1.39
C ARG A 21 15.49 -24.88 -1.76
N SER A 22 14.89 -25.99 -1.36
CA SER A 22 15.36 -27.34 -1.63
C SER A 22 14.74 -27.95 -2.88
N SER A 23 13.85 -27.23 -3.56
CA SER A 23 13.12 -27.75 -4.72
C SER A 23 14.06 -28.07 -5.88
N ASN A 24 13.70 -29.07 -6.66
CA ASN A 24 14.42 -29.42 -7.88
C ASN A 24 14.45 -28.24 -8.90
N GLN A 25 13.50 -27.32 -8.85
CA GLN A 25 13.44 -26.15 -9.72
C GLN A 25 14.61 -25.19 -9.47
N VAL A 26 14.98 -24.97 -8.19
CA VAL A 26 16.15 -24.16 -7.84
C VAL A 26 17.46 -24.91 -8.15
N LYS A 27 17.52 -26.20 -7.80
CA LYS A 27 18.71 -27.05 -8.05
C LYS A 27 19.01 -27.21 -9.53
N ASN A 28 17.98 -27.30 -10.37
CA ASN A 28 18.11 -27.46 -11.82
C ASN A 28 18.19 -26.13 -12.56
N GLY A 29 18.35 -25.00 -11.87
CA GLY A 29 18.49 -23.67 -12.47
C GLY A 29 17.23 -23.13 -13.13
N LYS A 30 16.05 -23.71 -12.87
CA LYS A 30 14.77 -23.20 -13.38
C LYS A 30 14.25 -21.97 -12.59
N LEU A 31 14.71 -21.81 -11.37
CA LEU A 31 14.44 -20.66 -10.51
C LEU A 31 15.75 -20.11 -9.95
N ARG A 32 15.92 -18.79 -9.94
CA ARG A 32 16.98 -18.11 -9.19
C ARG A 32 16.42 -17.35 -8.00
N LYS A 33 17.18 -17.26 -6.93
CA LYS A 33 16.84 -16.45 -5.77
C LYS A 33 17.19 -14.99 -6.05
N ILE A 34 16.23 -14.07 -5.86
CA ILE A 34 16.44 -12.63 -6.01
C ILE A 34 16.37 -11.86 -4.68
N ALA A 35 15.68 -12.42 -3.67
CA ALA A 35 15.70 -11.92 -2.30
C ALA A 35 15.38 -13.05 -1.31
N THR A 36 15.35 -12.75 0.00
CA THR A 36 14.96 -13.73 1.01
C THR A 36 13.52 -14.20 0.77
N ARG A 37 13.33 -15.50 0.53
CA ARG A 37 12.05 -16.14 0.21
C ARG A 37 11.46 -15.74 -1.15
N ILE A 38 12.17 -15.02 -2.00
CA ILE A 38 11.69 -14.58 -3.31
C ILE A 38 12.58 -15.18 -4.39
N TYR A 39 11.93 -15.85 -5.33
CA TYR A 39 12.55 -16.54 -6.46
C TYR A 39 11.87 -16.12 -7.76
N THR A 40 12.57 -16.24 -8.88
CA THR A 40 12.03 -15.94 -10.21
C THR A 40 12.47 -16.97 -11.23
N SER A 41 11.63 -17.19 -12.24
CA SER A 41 11.99 -17.94 -13.45
C SER A 41 12.68 -17.05 -14.50
N ASN A 42 12.62 -15.73 -14.35
CA ASN A 42 13.31 -14.79 -15.21
C ASN A 42 14.79 -14.74 -14.87
N MET A 43 15.64 -15.15 -15.79
CA MET A 43 17.10 -15.22 -15.57
C MET A 43 17.84 -13.97 -16.06
N ASP A 44 17.19 -13.13 -16.87
CA ASP A 44 17.83 -12.05 -17.63
C ASP A 44 17.71 -10.69 -16.92
N ASP A 45 16.50 -10.35 -16.45
CA ASP A 45 16.23 -9.03 -15.88
C ASP A 45 16.90 -8.81 -14.52
N ALA A 46 17.20 -7.56 -14.21
CA ALA A 46 17.74 -7.18 -12.91
C ALA A 46 16.72 -7.50 -11.77
N PRO A 47 17.17 -7.99 -10.59
CA PRO A 47 16.30 -8.26 -9.46
C PRO A 47 15.40 -7.09 -9.06
N GLU A 48 15.93 -5.85 -9.15
CA GLU A 48 15.25 -4.61 -8.82
C GLU A 48 14.01 -4.40 -9.71
N ASP A 49 14.13 -4.67 -11.00
CA ASP A 49 13.05 -4.50 -11.97
C ASP A 49 11.95 -5.55 -11.76
N ILE A 50 12.37 -6.81 -11.51
CA ILE A 50 11.45 -7.91 -11.22
C ILE A 50 10.66 -7.62 -9.94
N ILE A 51 11.35 -7.19 -8.87
CA ILE A 51 10.72 -6.85 -7.60
C ILE A 51 9.76 -5.67 -7.79
N ARG A 52 10.15 -4.62 -8.49
CA ARG A 52 9.36 -3.41 -8.69
C ARG A 52 8.03 -3.69 -9.38
N ARG A 53 8.03 -4.46 -10.47
CA ARG A 53 6.79 -4.78 -11.20
C ARG A 53 5.88 -5.80 -10.51
N ASN A 54 6.44 -6.61 -9.58
CA ASN A 54 5.70 -7.63 -8.85
C ASN A 54 5.49 -7.29 -7.36
N VAL A 55 5.75 -6.05 -6.95
CA VAL A 55 5.88 -5.69 -5.53
C VAL A 55 4.63 -6.00 -4.71
N PHE A 56 3.44 -5.68 -5.20
CA PHE A 56 2.21 -5.92 -4.44
C PHE A 56 1.86 -7.41 -4.36
N TYR A 57 2.13 -8.19 -5.41
CA TYR A 57 2.04 -9.64 -5.35
C TYR A 57 2.96 -10.22 -4.27
N ILE A 58 4.23 -9.82 -4.29
CA ILE A 58 5.23 -10.26 -3.30
C ILE A 58 4.80 -9.89 -1.88
N LEU A 59 4.34 -8.66 -1.68
CA LEU A 59 3.92 -8.17 -0.36
C LEU A 59 2.67 -8.89 0.14
N GLY A 60 1.70 -9.20 -0.73
CA GLY A 60 0.51 -9.97 -0.38
C GLY A 60 0.84 -11.39 0.08
N GLN A 61 1.85 -12.01 -0.53
CA GLN A 61 2.33 -13.33 -0.13
C GLN A 61 3.15 -13.31 1.17
N LEU A 62 3.95 -12.26 1.38
CA LEU A 62 4.81 -12.15 2.57
C LEU A 62 4.06 -11.63 3.80
N TYR A 63 3.11 -10.73 3.60
CA TYR A 63 2.40 -9.98 4.64
C TYR A 63 0.89 -10.00 4.41
N PRO A 64 0.26 -11.19 4.44
CA PRO A 64 -1.18 -11.29 4.21
C PRO A 64 -1.95 -10.39 5.18
N HIS A 65 -2.99 -9.77 4.66
CA HIS A 65 -3.85 -8.79 5.33
C HIS A 65 -3.18 -7.45 5.68
N ALA A 66 -1.95 -7.18 5.19
CA ALA A 66 -1.41 -5.83 5.27
C ALA A 66 -2.25 -4.86 4.44
N VAL A 67 -2.36 -3.63 4.92
CA VAL A 67 -3.15 -2.57 4.25
C VAL A 67 -2.18 -1.59 3.59
N ILE A 68 -2.27 -1.43 2.27
CA ILE A 68 -1.58 -0.36 1.57
C ILE A 68 -2.15 0.96 2.09
N SER A 69 -1.29 1.82 2.65
CA SER A 69 -1.71 2.98 3.44
C SER A 69 -0.89 4.23 3.13
N HIS A 70 -1.28 5.35 3.71
CA HIS A 70 -0.60 6.63 3.54
C HIS A 70 -0.45 6.99 2.05
N ARG A 71 0.71 7.57 1.65
CA ARG A 71 0.96 7.94 0.25
C ARG A 71 0.91 6.75 -0.71
N SER A 72 1.32 5.56 -0.27
CA SER A 72 1.30 4.37 -1.13
C SER A 72 -0.11 3.94 -1.56
N ALA A 73 -1.14 4.28 -0.77
CA ALA A 73 -2.54 4.05 -1.15
C ALA A 73 -3.04 5.02 -2.24
N PHE A 74 -2.38 6.15 -2.46
CA PHE A 74 -2.65 7.06 -3.57
C PHE A 74 -1.83 6.73 -4.81
N GLU A 75 -0.52 6.51 -4.62
CA GLU A 75 0.44 6.38 -5.72
C GLU A 75 0.39 5.00 -6.37
N LEU A 76 0.02 3.95 -5.63
CA LEU A 76 -0.01 2.55 -6.06
C LEU A 76 1.29 2.09 -6.73
N LYS A 77 2.40 2.65 -6.29
CA LYS A 77 3.75 2.36 -6.76
C LYS A 77 4.76 2.76 -5.69
N PRO A 78 6.01 2.24 -5.74
CA PRO A 78 7.09 2.75 -4.93
C PRO A 78 7.36 4.23 -5.22
N THR A 79 7.80 4.98 -4.21
CA THR A 79 8.29 6.37 -4.40
C THR A 79 9.52 6.40 -5.32
N SER A 80 10.00 7.59 -5.70
CA SER A 80 11.25 7.75 -6.44
C SER A 80 12.44 7.07 -5.74
N ASP A 81 12.43 7.08 -4.40
CA ASP A 81 13.47 6.49 -3.56
C ASP A 81 13.22 5.00 -3.25
N GLY A 82 12.18 4.42 -3.82
CA GLY A 82 11.82 3.01 -3.68
C GLY A 82 10.98 2.68 -2.44
N ASP A 83 10.46 3.66 -1.71
CA ASP A 83 9.71 3.41 -0.47
C ASP A 83 8.25 3.01 -0.73
N ILE A 84 7.75 2.05 0.06
CA ILE A 84 6.35 1.62 0.12
C ILE A 84 5.90 1.58 1.59
N PHE A 85 4.71 2.07 1.86
CA PHE A 85 4.12 2.17 3.20
C PHE A 85 2.89 1.27 3.33
N LEU A 86 2.93 0.40 4.34
CA LEU A 86 1.86 -0.54 4.68
C LEU A 86 1.53 -0.45 6.16
N THR A 87 0.25 -0.50 6.50
CA THR A 87 -0.18 -0.73 7.88
C THR A 87 -0.26 -2.24 8.15
N TYR A 88 0.34 -2.68 9.26
CA TYR A 88 0.39 -4.10 9.63
C TYR A 88 0.36 -4.30 11.16
N LYS A 89 0.44 -5.56 11.61
CA LYS A 89 0.38 -5.95 13.04
C LYS A 89 1.55 -5.43 13.87
N TYR A 90 2.68 -5.12 13.23
CA TYR A 90 3.91 -4.64 13.88
C TYR A 90 4.66 -3.65 12.98
N THR A 91 5.61 -2.91 13.58
CA THR A 91 6.49 -2.01 12.84
C THR A 91 7.78 -2.73 12.44
N LYS A 92 8.13 -2.68 11.15
CA LYS A 92 9.37 -3.22 10.62
C LYS A 92 9.73 -2.59 9.28
N ASN A 93 11.01 -2.30 9.07
CA ASN A 93 11.55 -1.96 7.76
C ASN A 93 12.13 -3.22 7.09
N ILE A 94 11.87 -3.37 5.80
CA ILE A 94 12.31 -4.52 5.01
C ILE A 94 12.99 -3.98 3.77
N GLU A 95 14.22 -4.42 3.53
CA GLU A 95 14.98 -4.10 2.34
C GLU A 95 14.79 -5.22 1.31
N LEU A 96 14.31 -4.85 0.14
CA LEU A 96 14.25 -5.66 -1.07
C LEU A 96 15.12 -5.00 -2.15
N PRO A 97 15.61 -5.71 -3.16
CA PRO A 97 16.30 -5.09 -4.29
C PRO A 97 15.50 -3.92 -4.87
N GLY A 98 16.05 -2.71 -4.77
CA GLY A 98 15.45 -1.47 -5.28
C GLY A 98 14.20 -0.96 -4.55
N ILE A 99 13.77 -1.60 -3.45
CA ILE A 99 12.56 -1.21 -2.70
C ILE A 99 12.78 -1.32 -1.19
N LYS A 100 12.27 -0.35 -0.47
CA LYS A 100 12.21 -0.30 0.98
C LYS A 100 10.75 -0.31 1.45
N VAL A 101 10.36 -1.36 2.16
CA VAL A 101 9.00 -1.54 2.67
C VAL A 101 8.93 -1.14 4.13
N HIS A 102 8.05 -0.19 4.44
CA HIS A 102 7.80 0.28 5.79
C HIS A 102 6.49 -0.33 6.32
N LEU A 103 6.60 -1.38 7.12
CA LEU A 103 5.45 -1.88 7.89
C LEU A 103 5.27 -0.98 9.12
N MET A 104 4.10 -0.41 9.26
CA MET A 104 3.73 0.44 10.39
C MET A 104 2.65 -0.25 11.21
N LYS A 105 2.84 -0.33 12.52
CA LYS A 105 1.83 -0.91 13.42
C LYS A 105 0.56 -0.06 13.39
N GLY A 106 -0.57 -0.71 13.11
CA GLY A 106 -1.88 -0.06 13.09
C GLY A 106 -3.02 -1.04 12.87
N PRO A 107 -4.26 -0.57 12.84
CA PRO A 107 -5.44 -1.40 12.63
C PRO A 107 -5.45 -1.96 11.19
N ILE A 108 -5.72 -3.26 11.08
CA ILE A 108 -5.86 -4.01 9.82
C ILE A 108 -7.19 -4.76 9.84
N GLY A 109 -7.73 -5.09 8.66
CA GLY A 109 -8.98 -5.83 8.54
C GLY A 109 -10.18 -5.05 9.06
N THR A 110 -10.15 -3.73 8.97
CA THR A 110 -11.28 -2.88 9.34
C THR A 110 -12.34 -2.91 8.23
N ALA A 111 -13.59 -2.53 8.57
CA ALA A 111 -14.67 -2.40 7.57
C ALA A 111 -14.38 -1.31 6.52
N HIS A 112 -13.32 -0.51 6.72
CA HIS A 112 -12.91 0.59 5.85
C HIS A 112 -11.72 0.23 4.96
N ASP A 113 -11.29 -1.03 4.97
CA ASP A 113 -10.22 -1.55 4.11
C ASP A 113 -10.86 -2.33 2.96
N MET A 114 -10.43 -2.05 1.75
CA MET A 114 -10.92 -2.74 0.55
C MET A 114 -9.95 -3.85 0.16
N PRO A 115 -10.46 -5.03 -0.26
CA PRO A 115 -9.60 -6.07 -0.84
C PRO A 115 -8.79 -5.51 -2.02
N PHE A 116 -7.53 -5.94 -2.12
CA PHE A 116 -6.63 -5.58 -3.19
C PHE A 116 -5.94 -6.83 -3.75
N ILE A 117 -4.81 -6.67 -4.45
CA ILE A 117 -4.08 -7.79 -5.08
C ILE A 117 -3.67 -8.83 -4.03
N GLU A 118 -3.86 -10.10 -4.37
CA GLU A 118 -3.60 -11.26 -3.51
C GLU A 118 -4.33 -11.10 -2.16
N ASN A 119 -3.60 -11.19 -1.07
CA ASN A 119 -4.15 -11.06 0.27
C ASN A 119 -3.92 -9.67 0.88
N LEU A 120 -3.59 -8.67 0.06
CA LEU A 120 -3.48 -7.27 0.53
C LEU A 120 -4.85 -6.61 0.62
N TYR A 121 -4.91 -5.60 1.43
CA TYR A 121 -5.97 -4.61 1.46
C TYR A 121 -5.42 -3.24 1.10
N ILE A 122 -6.31 -2.32 0.75
CA ILE A 122 -5.99 -0.91 0.57
C ILE A 122 -6.93 -0.07 1.42
N SER A 123 -6.42 0.97 2.05
CA SER A 123 -7.24 1.90 2.84
C SER A 123 -8.28 2.59 1.95
N SER A 124 -9.50 2.76 2.48
CA SER A 124 -10.57 3.52 1.80
C SER A 124 -10.13 4.95 1.50
N THR A 125 -10.86 5.63 0.64
CA THR A 125 -10.53 7.02 0.28
C THR A 125 -10.53 7.94 1.50
N GLU A 126 -11.50 7.80 2.37
CA GLU A 126 -11.61 8.57 3.61
C GLU A 126 -10.44 8.27 4.55
N ARG A 127 -10.14 7.00 4.80
CA ARG A 127 -9.02 6.58 5.63
C ARG A 127 -7.68 7.07 5.08
N ARG A 128 -7.43 6.92 3.78
CA ARG A 128 -6.15 7.36 3.19
C ARG A 128 -5.96 8.87 3.25
N MET A 129 -7.05 9.67 3.13
CA MET A 129 -6.98 11.12 3.33
C MET A 129 -6.54 11.47 4.75
N LEU A 130 -7.17 10.86 5.76
CA LEU A 130 -6.79 11.04 7.17
C LEU A 130 -5.33 10.62 7.41
N GLU A 131 -4.92 9.43 6.96
CA GLU A 131 -3.55 8.92 7.12
C GLU A 131 -2.50 9.87 6.54
N ASN A 132 -2.81 10.58 5.44
CA ASN A 132 -1.90 11.53 4.81
C ASN A 132 -1.88 12.92 5.47
N LEU A 133 -2.78 13.20 6.40
CA LEU A 133 -2.78 14.41 7.22
C LEU A 133 -2.08 14.22 8.57
N GLN A 134 -1.61 13.01 8.86
CA GLN A 134 -0.85 12.76 10.09
C GLN A 134 0.41 13.62 10.16
N LYS A 135 0.62 14.25 11.31
CA LYS A 135 1.87 14.95 11.63
C LYS A 135 3.00 13.92 11.68
N GLY A 136 3.71 13.74 10.57
CA GLY A 136 4.81 12.80 10.47
C GLY A 136 6.06 13.35 11.15
N ARG A 137 6.66 12.60 12.08
CA ARG A 137 8.09 12.76 12.33
C ARG A 137 8.83 12.18 11.12
N THR A 138 9.33 13.03 10.25
CA THR A 138 10.22 12.63 9.16
C THR A 138 11.51 12.10 9.80
N ARG A 139 11.64 10.79 9.84
CA ARG A 139 12.91 10.15 10.18
C ARG A 139 13.61 9.82 8.87
N GLY A 140 14.52 10.69 8.44
CA GLY A 140 15.12 10.64 7.11
C GLY A 140 14.35 11.49 6.08
N ASN A 141 14.82 11.49 4.83
CA ASN A 141 14.28 12.32 3.73
C ASN A 141 12.95 11.86 3.15
N VAL A 142 12.36 10.74 3.62
CA VAL A 142 11.17 10.14 3.02
C VAL A 142 9.95 10.40 3.87
N SER A 143 9.00 11.15 3.32
CA SER A 143 7.70 11.37 3.95
C SER A 143 6.75 10.20 3.62
N LYS A 144 6.16 9.60 4.66
CA LYS A 144 5.07 8.62 4.50
C LYS A 144 3.78 9.25 3.99
N CYS A 145 3.64 10.58 4.13
CA CYS A 145 2.47 11.35 3.74
C CYS A 145 2.75 12.15 2.47
N LEU A 146 1.72 12.35 1.68
CA LEU A 146 1.72 13.29 0.55
C LEU A 146 1.79 14.73 1.06
N PRO A 147 2.28 15.68 0.25
CA PRO A 147 2.11 17.10 0.53
C PRO A 147 0.64 17.46 0.71
N ARG A 148 0.35 18.41 1.59
CA ARG A 148 -1.02 18.88 1.85
C ARG A 148 -1.72 19.36 0.58
N THR A 149 -1.00 20.02 -0.32
CA THR A 149 -1.51 20.45 -1.62
C THR A 149 -2.10 19.32 -2.45
N CYS A 150 -1.49 18.11 -2.42
CA CYS A 150 -2.06 16.94 -3.10
C CYS A 150 -3.39 16.49 -2.49
N ILE A 151 -3.58 16.66 -1.18
CA ILE A 151 -4.85 16.36 -0.52
C ILE A 151 -5.91 17.40 -0.93
N GLU A 152 -5.55 18.68 -0.93
CA GLU A 152 -6.42 19.78 -1.38
C GLU A 152 -6.86 19.56 -2.82
N GLU A 153 -5.95 19.30 -3.76
CA GLU A 153 -6.27 18.99 -5.15
C GLU A 153 -7.22 17.79 -5.32
N ASN A 154 -7.05 16.74 -4.51
CA ASN A 154 -7.95 15.58 -4.55
C ASN A 154 -9.35 15.94 -4.06
N LEU A 155 -9.47 16.76 -3.01
CA LEU A 155 -10.76 17.24 -2.50
C LEU A 155 -11.44 18.18 -3.49
N GLU A 156 -10.70 19.07 -4.16
CA GLU A 156 -11.22 19.92 -5.24
C GLU A 156 -11.77 19.08 -6.39
N LYS A 157 -11.03 18.07 -6.85
CA LYS A 157 -11.53 17.13 -7.88
C LYS A 157 -12.79 16.41 -7.42
N MET A 158 -12.84 15.99 -6.15
CA MET A 158 -14.02 15.34 -5.59
C MET A 158 -15.22 16.29 -5.57
N LEU A 159 -15.02 17.55 -5.19
CA LEU A 159 -16.06 18.58 -5.20
C LEU A 159 -16.58 18.86 -6.61
N VAL A 160 -15.69 18.92 -7.60
CA VAL A 160 -16.07 19.12 -9.01
C VAL A 160 -16.90 17.94 -9.55
N VAL A 161 -16.52 16.70 -9.22
CA VAL A 161 -17.17 15.49 -9.75
C VAL A 161 -18.47 15.17 -9.01
N ASN A 162 -18.49 15.27 -7.68
CA ASN A 162 -19.57 14.77 -6.83
C ASN A 162 -20.45 15.90 -6.24
N GLY A 163 -20.09 17.16 -6.45
CA GLY A 163 -20.78 18.30 -5.89
C GLY A 163 -20.65 18.44 -4.36
N GLU A 164 -21.39 19.41 -3.80
CA GLU A 164 -21.36 19.70 -2.37
C GLU A 164 -21.93 18.55 -1.51
N GLU A 165 -22.99 17.90 -1.99
CA GLU A 165 -23.58 16.76 -1.30
C GLU A 165 -22.58 15.59 -1.20
N GLY A 166 -21.88 15.29 -2.30
CA GLY A 166 -20.88 14.21 -2.32
C GLY A 166 -19.72 14.48 -1.39
N ILE A 167 -19.19 15.70 -1.32
CA ILE A 167 -18.08 16.02 -0.41
C ILE A 167 -18.54 16.07 1.06
N ASN A 168 -19.79 16.47 1.34
CA ASN A 168 -20.35 16.38 2.68
C ASN A 168 -20.53 14.93 3.12
N GLY A 169 -21.04 14.05 2.25
CA GLY A 169 -21.12 12.61 2.54
C GLY A 169 -19.75 11.96 2.79
N PHE A 170 -18.74 12.36 2.02
CA PHE A 170 -17.35 11.95 2.26
C PHE A 170 -16.85 12.42 3.63
N ARG A 171 -17.11 13.69 4.00
CA ARG A 171 -16.72 14.27 5.29
C ARG A 171 -17.34 13.51 6.45
N ASP A 172 -18.62 13.15 6.37
CA ASP A 172 -19.32 12.42 7.43
C ASP A 172 -18.74 11.02 7.61
N LYS A 173 -18.45 10.29 6.53
CA LYS A 173 -17.76 9.00 6.59
C LYS A 173 -16.34 9.12 7.16
N ALA A 174 -15.58 10.14 6.75
CA ALA A 174 -14.25 10.40 7.30
C ALA A 174 -14.29 10.67 8.80
N LYS A 175 -15.34 11.35 9.30
CA LYS A 175 -15.55 11.59 10.74
C LYS A 175 -15.77 10.29 11.53
N GLU A 176 -16.56 9.38 10.98
CA GLU A 176 -16.79 8.07 11.61
C GLU A 176 -15.51 7.24 11.69
N ILE A 177 -14.76 7.18 10.59
CA ILE A 177 -13.48 6.48 10.52
C ILE A 177 -12.47 7.11 11.49
N ALA A 178 -12.38 8.44 11.54
CA ALA A 178 -11.49 9.14 12.45
C ALA A 178 -11.76 8.79 13.92
N LYS A 179 -13.02 8.68 14.32
CA LYS A 179 -13.41 8.23 15.68
C LYS A 179 -12.94 6.80 15.94
N GLN A 180 -13.15 5.90 15.01
CA GLN A 180 -12.78 4.47 15.16
C GLN A 180 -11.27 4.25 15.20
N LEU A 181 -10.51 5.05 14.45
CA LEU A 181 -9.05 4.93 14.33
C LEU A 181 -8.27 5.89 15.23
N ASN A 182 -8.95 6.68 16.10
CA ASN A 182 -8.36 7.71 16.96
C ASN A 182 -7.55 8.77 16.16
N MET A 183 -8.13 9.25 15.04
CA MET A 183 -7.55 10.23 14.12
C MET A 183 -8.32 11.56 14.13
N THR A 184 -8.67 12.05 15.32
CA THR A 184 -9.50 13.24 15.49
C THR A 184 -8.80 14.50 15.00
N GLU A 185 -7.50 14.66 15.26
CA GLU A 185 -6.73 15.83 14.80
C GLU A 185 -6.63 15.89 13.27
N GLU A 186 -6.45 14.74 12.63
CA GLU A 186 -6.42 14.61 11.18
C GLU A 186 -7.78 14.96 10.57
N PHE A 187 -8.87 14.54 11.22
CA PHE A 187 -10.22 14.88 10.80
C PHE A 187 -10.48 16.39 10.92
N GLU A 188 -10.11 17.04 12.02
CA GLU A 188 -10.29 18.49 12.16
C GLU A 188 -9.52 19.26 11.07
N THR A 189 -8.33 18.78 10.72
CA THR A 189 -7.55 19.33 9.59
C THR A 189 -8.28 19.15 8.26
N LEU A 190 -8.79 17.93 7.99
CA LEU A 190 -9.55 17.60 6.79
C LEU A 190 -10.83 18.48 6.69
N ASN A 191 -11.56 18.57 7.79
CA ASN A 191 -12.79 19.37 7.89
C ASN A 191 -12.54 20.86 7.63
N SER A 192 -11.43 21.40 8.12
CA SER A 192 -11.01 22.79 7.85
C SER A 192 -10.73 23.01 6.35
N ILE A 193 -10.05 22.07 5.68
CA ILE A 193 -9.79 22.15 4.24
C ILE A 193 -11.09 22.13 3.46
N ILE A 194 -11.99 21.20 3.76
CA ILE A 194 -13.30 21.10 3.08
C ILE A 194 -14.13 22.37 3.30
N GLY A 195 -14.13 22.92 4.53
CA GLY A 195 -14.83 24.16 4.83
C GLY A 195 -14.30 25.35 4.01
N ALA A 196 -12.99 25.47 3.85
CA ALA A 196 -12.38 26.50 3.01
C ALA A 196 -12.78 26.35 1.54
N LEU A 197 -12.77 25.13 1.00
CA LEU A 197 -13.18 24.85 -0.39
C LEU A 197 -14.65 25.20 -0.65
N LEU A 198 -15.54 24.92 0.30
CA LEU A 198 -16.97 25.24 0.17
C LEU A 198 -17.25 26.74 0.31
N SER A 199 -16.40 27.50 1.01
CA SER A 199 -16.56 28.95 1.22
C SER A 199 -16.04 29.79 0.04
N THR A 200 -15.25 29.21 -0.85
CA THR A 200 -14.62 29.93 -1.99
C THR A 200 -15.52 29.96 -3.24
N LYS A 201 -16.68 29.34 -3.19
CA LYS A 201 -17.73 29.36 -4.23
C LYS A 201 -18.80 30.36 -3.88
#